data_1b1bee5e0e36a77f5b670a2170dea55a
#
_entry.id   1b1bee5e0e36a77f5b670a2170dea55a
#
_cell.length_a   1.000
_cell.length_b   1.000
_cell.length_c   1.000
_cell.angle_alpha   90.00
_cell.angle_beta   90.00
_cell.angle_gamma   90.00
#
_symmetry.space_group_name_H-M   'P 1'
#
loop_
_entity.id
_entity.type
_entity.pdbx_description
1 polymer ?
#
loop_
_entity_poly.entity_id
_entity_poly.type
_entity_poly.pdbx_seq_one_letter_code
_entity_poly.pdbx_strand_id
1 'polypeptide(L)'
;HAFAATVQDEHGTFTLEKTPQRIVVLELSFADALAAVDVSPIGIADDNDAKRILPEVRAHLKPWQSVGTRAQPSLEAIAALKPDLIIADSSRHAGVYIALQQIAPVLLLKSRNETYAENLQSAAIIGEMVGKKREMQARLEQHKERMAQWASQLPKGTRVAFGTSREQQFNLHTQETWTGSVLASLGLNVPAAMAGASMPSIGLEQLLAVNPAWLLVAHYREESIVKRWQQDPLWQMLTAAQKQQVASVDSNTWARMRGIFAAERIAADTVKIFHHQPLTVVK
;
A
#
# COMPACT_ATOMS: atom_id res chain seq x y z
N HIS A 1 -8.89 -21.59 26.69
CA HIS A 1 -9.81 -21.88 25.57
C HIS A 1 -9.03 -22.20 24.31
N ALA A 2 -9.50 -23.20 23.56
CA ALA A 2 -8.93 -23.48 22.25
C ALA A 2 -9.26 -22.34 21.29
N PHE A 3 -8.24 -21.76 20.68
CA PHE A 3 -8.43 -20.84 19.58
C PHE A 3 -8.87 -21.63 18.35
N ALA A 4 -9.88 -21.14 17.67
CA ALA A 4 -10.27 -21.63 16.36
C ALA A 4 -10.81 -20.46 15.58
N ALA A 5 -10.27 -20.22 14.41
CA ALA A 5 -10.72 -19.14 13.54
C ALA A 5 -10.89 -19.65 12.12
N THR A 6 -11.97 -19.25 11.50
CA THR A 6 -12.30 -19.60 10.11
C THR A 6 -12.66 -18.33 9.37
N VAL A 7 -12.04 -18.14 8.20
CA VAL A 7 -12.31 -16.99 7.32
C VAL A 7 -12.47 -17.50 5.89
N GLN A 8 -12.99 -16.63 5.03
CA GLN A 8 -12.93 -16.85 3.59
C GLN A 8 -11.73 -16.06 3.06
N ASP A 9 -10.77 -16.77 2.49
CA ASP A 9 -9.66 -16.14 1.80
C ASP A 9 -9.86 -16.24 0.28
N GLU A 10 -8.86 -15.87 -0.51
CA GLU A 10 -8.98 -15.88 -1.98
C GLU A 10 -9.00 -17.28 -2.57
N HIS A 11 -8.70 -18.30 -1.78
CA HIS A 11 -8.74 -19.71 -2.20
C HIS A 11 -10.03 -20.41 -1.73
N GLY A 12 -10.68 -19.89 -0.70
CA GLY A 12 -11.90 -20.48 -0.13
C GLY A 12 -11.91 -20.39 1.40
N THR A 13 -12.43 -21.44 2.04
CA THR A 13 -12.47 -21.50 3.50
C THR A 13 -11.09 -21.82 4.05
N PHE A 14 -10.62 -20.99 4.99
CA PHE A 14 -9.34 -21.15 5.66
C PHE A 14 -9.56 -21.21 7.17
N THR A 15 -9.04 -22.23 7.82
CA THR A 15 -9.22 -22.45 9.26
C THR A 15 -7.89 -22.71 9.95
N LEU A 16 -7.68 -22.08 11.11
CA LEU A 16 -6.60 -22.41 12.02
C LEU A 16 -7.20 -22.86 13.36
N GLU A 17 -6.70 -23.97 13.89
CA GLU A 17 -7.13 -24.49 15.19
C GLU A 17 -6.41 -23.83 16.36
N LYS A 18 -5.23 -23.26 16.12
CA LYS A 18 -4.40 -22.62 17.14
C LYS A 18 -3.98 -21.22 16.68
N THR A 19 -3.82 -20.32 17.64
CA THR A 19 -3.24 -18.99 17.37
C THR A 19 -1.84 -19.16 16.81
N PRO A 20 -1.56 -18.61 15.62
CA PRO A 20 -0.22 -18.73 15.04
C PRO A 20 0.81 -17.95 15.87
N GLN A 21 1.98 -18.55 16.04
CA GLN A 21 3.09 -17.97 16.81
C GLN A 21 4.28 -17.60 15.93
N ARG A 22 4.41 -18.21 14.75
CA ARG A 22 5.53 -18.02 13.84
C ARG A 22 5.00 -17.69 12.47
N ILE A 23 4.83 -16.38 12.21
CA ILE A 23 4.15 -15.88 11.02
C ILE A 23 5.18 -15.34 10.03
N VAL A 24 5.06 -15.76 8.77
CA VAL A 24 5.82 -15.18 7.66
C VAL A 24 4.84 -14.48 6.73
N VAL A 25 5.14 -13.23 6.38
CA VAL A 25 4.31 -12.44 5.46
C VAL A 25 5.09 -12.09 4.21
N LEU A 26 4.43 -12.19 3.06
CA LEU A 26 5.08 -12.05 1.75
C LEU A 26 4.72 -10.73 1.04
N GLU A 27 4.03 -9.83 1.73
CA GLU A 27 3.71 -8.47 1.25
C GLU A 27 3.89 -7.46 2.37
N LEU A 28 4.25 -6.23 2.01
CA LEU A 28 4.48 -5.16 2.98
C LEU A 28 3.19 -4.78 3.70
N SER A 29 2.05 -4.81 2.99
CA SER A 29 0.74 -4.49 3.58
C SER A 29 0.33 -5.48 4.66
N PHE A 30 0.79 -6.72 4.60
CA PHE A 30 0.50 -7.72 5.62
C PHE A 30 1.31 -7.46 6.90
N ALA A 31 2.53 -6.96 6.75
CA ALA A 31 3.33 -6.51 7.89
C ALA A 31 2.67 -5.30 8.59
N ASP A 32 2.15 -4.37 7.80
CA ASP A 32 1.39 -3.21 8.30
C ASP A 32 0.18 -3.67 9.13
N ALA A 33 -0.58 -4.64 8.62
CA ALA A 33 -1.76 -5.17 9.32
C ALA A 33 -1.38 -5.84 10.65
N LEU A 34 -0.30 -6.61 10.68
CA LEU A 34 0.17 -7.24 11.92
C LEU A 34 0.64 -6.19 12.93
N ALA A 35 1.36 -5.17 12.46
CA ALA A 35 1.82 -4.07 13.30
C ALA A 35 0.63 -3.33 13.94
N ALA A 36 -0.48 -3.22 13.22
CA ALA A 36 -1.68 -2.55 13.71
C ALA A 36 -2.26 -3.20 14.98
N VAL A 37 -1.97 -4.46 15.21
CA VAL A 37 -2.41 -5.21 16.40
C VAL A 37 -1.24 -5.73 17.24
N ASP A 38 -0.06 -5.14 17.06
CA ASP A 38 1.16 -5.44 17.82
C ASP A 38 1.56 -6.93 17.77
N VAL A 39 1.36 -7.55 16.62
CA VAL A 39 1.83 -8.90 16.32
C VAL A 39 3.03 -8.79 15.39
N SER A 40 4.12 -9.45 15.75
CA SER A 40 5.36 -9.38 14.96
C SER A 40 5.56 -10.64 14.13
N PRO A 41 5.73 -10.52 12.79
CA PRO A 41 6.13 -11.67 11.99
C PRO A 41 7.60 -12.03 12.27
N ILE A 42 7.95 -13.28 12.07
CA ILE A 42 9.36 -13.73 12.17
C ILE A 42 10.10 -13.54 10.85
N GLY A 43 9.36 -13.46 9.75
CA GLY A 43 9.91 -13.25 8.42
C GLY A 43 9.03 -12.36 7.57
N ILE A 44 9.65 -11.54 6.75
CA ILE A 44 8.98 -10.63 5.82
C ILE A 44 9.69 -10.70 4.47
N ALA A 45 8.93 -10.80 3.39
CA ALA A 45 9.45 -10.52 2.05
C ALA A 45 9.53 -9.00 1.90
N ASP A 46 10.62 -8.43 2.36
CA ASP A 46 10.83 -6.98 2.46
C ASP A 46 11.68 -6.43 1.30
N ASP A 47 11.82 -7.19 0.21
CA ASP A 47 12.64 -6.86 -0.94
C ASP A 47 14.13 -6.72 -0.58
N ASN A 48 14.57 -7.43 0.47
CA ASN A 48 15.93 -7.37 1.01
C ASN A 48 16.32 -5.95 1.48
N ASP A 49 15.32 -5.18 1.90
CA ASP A 49 15.51 -3.81 2.36
C ASP A 49 14.50 -3.53 3.49
N ALA A 50 14.98 -3.51 4.73
CA ALA A 50 14.12 -3.28 5.89
C ALA A 50 13.41 -1.92 5.83
N LYS A 51 13.95 -0.95 5.11
CA LYS A 51 13.36 0.38 4.96
C LYS A 51 12.09 0.39 4.10
N ARG A 52 11.80 -0.71 3.40
CA ARG A 52 10.50 -0.87 2.73
C ARG A 52 9.35 -0.89 3.73
N ILE A 53 9.62 -1.27 4.97
CA ILE A 53 8.65 -1.19 6.05
C ILE A 53 8.75 0.20 6.67
N LEU A 54 7.66 0.96 6.68
CA LEU A 54 7.66 2.33 7.20
C LEU A 54 8.14 2.40 8.64
N PRO A 55 8.79 3.51 9.04
CA PRO A 55 9.24 3.67 10.45
C PRO A 55 8.10 3.50 11.45
N GLU A 56 6.91 3.99 11.15
CA GLU A 56 5.72 3.86 12.01
C GLU A 56 5.34 2.40 12.21
N VAL A 57 5.48 1.58 11.17
CA VAL A 57 5.20 0.15 11.22
C VAL A 57 6.30 -0.57 11.98
N ARG A 58 7.56 -0.28 11.67
CA ARG A 58 8.72 -0.88 12.36
C ARG A 58 8.69 -0.66 13.85
N ALA A 59 8.17 0.49 14.30
CA ALA A 59 8.07 0.82 15.72
C ALA A 59 7.20 -0.18 16.50
N HIS A 60 6.30 -0.89 15.81
CA HIS A 60 5.42 -1.89 16.41
C HIS A 60 5.90 -3.33 16.19
N LEU A 61 7.03 -3.52 15.54
CA LEU A 61 7.51 -4.85 15.18
C LEU A 61 8.83 -5.18 15.89
N LYS A 62 8.95 -6.45 16.29
CA LYS A 62 10.23 -7.03 16.72
C LYS A 62 11.09 -7.29 15.47
N PRO A 63 12.41 -7.48 15.63
CA PRO A 63 13.27 -7.83 14.51
C PRO A 63 12.76 -9.06 13.76
N TRP A 64 12.90 -9.04 12.43
CA TRP A 64 12.47 -10.14 11.55
C TRP A 64 13.60 -10.54 10.63
N GLN A 65 13.47 -11.73 10.02
CA GLN A 65 14.37 -12.18 8.96
C GLN A 65 13.77 -11.83 7.60
N SER A 66 14.60 -11.33 6.69
CA SER A 66 14.16 -11.17 5.31
C SER A 66 14.00 -12.55 4.66
N VAL A 67 12.89 -12.74 3.94
CA VAL A 67 12.71 -13.94 3.13
C VAL A 67 12.74 -13.62 1.63
N GLY A 68 13.39 -12.52 1.28
CA GLY A 68 13.63 -12.14 -0.11
C GLY A 68 12.70 -11.08 -0.63
N THR A 69 12.54 -11.07 -1.96
CA THR A 69 11.67 -10.10 -2.61
C THR A 69 10.22 -10.57 -2.61
N ARG A 70 9.30 -9.63 -2.70
CA ARG A 70 7.87 -9.96 -2.84
C ARG A 70 7.61 -10.71 -4.13
N ALA A 71 8.28 -10.32 -5.22
CA ALA A 71 8.10 -10.97 -6.53
C ALA A 71 8.62 -12.41 -6.53
N GLN A 72 9.70 -12.68 -5.82
CA GLN A 72 10.34 -14.00 -5.77
C GLN A 72 10.81 -14.28 -4.33
N PRO A 73 9.87 -14.60 -3.41
CA PRO A 73 10.28 -14.94 -2.04
C PRO A 73 11.10 -16.23 -2.04
N SER A 74 12.04 -16.31 -1.10
CA SER A 74 12.90 -17.49 -0.94
C SER A 74 12.15 -18.58 -0.17
N LEU A 75 11.75 -19.63 -0.88
CA LEU A 75 11.08 -20.78 -0.24
C LEU A 75 11.99 -21.44 0.79
N GLU A 76 13.28 -21.49 0.52
CA GLU A 76 14.27 -22.05 1.44
C GLU A 76 14.35 -21.24 2.74
N ALA A 77 14.43 -19.91 2.64
CA ALA A 77 14.46 -19.04 3.81
C ALA A 77 13.16 -19.14 4.63
N ILE A 78 12.02 -19.23 3.95
CA ILE A 78 10.72 -19.40 4.62
C ILE A 78 10.69 -20.72 5.38
N ALA A 79 11.07 -21.83 4.73
CA ALA A 79 11.06 -23.15 5.35
C ALA A 79 12.01 -23.20 6.56
N ALA A 80 13.18 -22.55 6.48
CA ALA A 80 14.15 -22.51 7.57
C ALA A 80 13.60 -21.85 8.82
N LEU A 81 12.66 -20.91 8.67
CA LEU A 81 12.02 -20.23 9.81
C LEU A 81 10.95 -21.08 10.50
N LYS A 82 10.54 -22.18 9.91
CA LYS A 82 9.53 -23.09 10.46
C LYS A 82 8.25 -22.35 10.87
N PRO A 83 7.62 -21.63 9.93
CA PRO A 83 6.38 -20.91 10.25
C PRO A 83 5.21 -21.83 10.54
N ASP A 84 4.23 -21.32 11.27
CA ASP A 84 2.93 -22.00 11.44
C ASP A 84 1.82 -21.24 10.69
N LEU A 85 2.13 -20.12 10.09
CA LEU A 85 1.25 -19.40 9.17
C LEU A 85 2.08 -18.61 8.17
N ILE A 86 1.72 -18.71 6.89
CA ILE A 86 2.25 -17.88 5.82
C ILE A 86 1.10 -17.04 5.28
N ILE A 87 1.28 -15.72 5.13
CA ILE A 87 0.29 -14.84 4.49
C ILE A 87 0.86 -14.41 3.15
N ALA A 88 0.16 -14.76 2.08
CA ALA A 88 0.63 -14.56 0.70
C ALA A 88 -0.41 -13.82 -0.13
N ASP A 89 0.04 -13.21 -1.22
CA ASP A 89 -0.80 -12.47 -2.17
C ASP A 89 -1.37 -13.38 -3.25
N SER A 90 -2.69 -13.27 -3.49
CA SER A 90 -3.40 -14.13 -4.42
C SER A 90 -2.93 -14.01 -5.88
N SER A 91 -2.41 -12.84 -6.27
CA SER A 91 -1.95 -12.62 -7.63
C SER A 91 -0.44 -12.86 -7.75
N ARG A 92 0.36 -12.25 -6.90
CA ARG A 92 1.82 -12.33 -6.95
C ARG A 92 2.36 -13.71 -6.65
N HIS A 93 1.74 -14.43 -5.70
CA HIS A 93 2.24 -15.70 -5.20
C HIS A 93 1.46 -16.92 -5.69
N ALA A 94 0.58 -16.74 -6.68
CA ALA A 94 -0.21 -17.84 -7.25
C ALA A 94 0.69 -18.98 -7.75
N GLY A 95 1.80 -18.65 -8.38
CA GLY A 95 2.72 -19.65 -8.94
C GLY A 95 3.49 -20.47 -7.91
N VAL A 96 3.57 -20.04 -6.66
CA VAL A 96 4.27 -20.74 -5.58
C VAL A 96 3.32 -21.20 -4.47
N TYR A 97 2.03 -21.04 -4.64
CA TYR A 97 1.03 -21.35 -3.60
C TYR A 97 1.13 -22.80 -3.12
N ILE A 98 1.20 -23.75 -4.02
CA ILE A 98 1.30 -25.17 -3.66
C ILE A 98 2.60 -25.45 -2.90
N ALA A 99 3.72 -24.87 -3.35
CA ALA A 99 4.99 -25.03 -2.67
C ALA A 99 4.97 -24.42 -1.27
N LEU A 100 4.31 -23.29 -1.08
CA LEU A 100 4.16 -22.67 0.23
C LEU A 100 3.34 -23.54 1.17
N GLN A 101 2.28 -24.19 0.67
CA GLN A 101 1.46 -25.10 1.46
C GLN A 101 2.23 -26.32 1.97
N GLN A 102 3.32 -26.71 1.31
CA GLN A 102 4.19 -27.79 1.79
C GLN A 102 4.98 -27.35 3.04
N ILE A 103 5.07 -26.06 3.30
CA ILE A 103 5.83 -25.53 4.43
C ILE A 103 4.90 -25.28 5.62
N ALA A 104 3.75 -24.63 5.42
CA ALA A 104 2.82 -24.24 6.47
C ALA A 104 1.46 -23.88 5.88
N PRO A 105 0.40 -23.75 6.70
CA PRO A 105 -0.88 -23.20 6.23
C PRO A 105 -0.68 -21.83 5.60
N VAL A 106 -1.32 -21.57 4.46
CA VAL A 106 -1.22 -20.35 3.69
C VAL A 106 -2.54 -19.61 3.65
N LEU A 107 -2.57 -18.42 4.25
CA LEU A 107 -3.69 -17.49 4.14
C LEU A 107 -3.45 -16.63 2.90
N LEU A 108 -4.34 -16.75 1.91
CA LEU A 108 -4.18 -16.11 0.60
C LEU A 108 -5.11 -14.90 0.51
N LEU A 109 -4.55 -13.72 0.46
CA LEU A 109 -5.30 -12.46 0.46
C LEU A 109 -4.88 -11.59 -0.71
N LYS A 110 -5.67 -10.55 -0.99
CA LYS A 110 -5.28 -9.53 -1.95
C LYS A 110 -4.33 -8.54 -1.30
N SER A 111 -3.28 -8.17 -2.00
CA SER A 111 -2.40 -7.04 -1.71
C SER A 111 -2.08 -6.30 -3.00
N ARG A 112 -1.40 -6.97 -3.94
CA ARG A 112 -1.16 -6.38 -5.25
C ARG A 112 -2.49 -6.19 -5.99
N ASN A 113 -2.66 -5.02 -6.60
CA ASN A 113 -3.87 -4.65 -7.35
C ASN A 113 -5.13 -4.50 -6.49
N GLU A 114 -4.99 -4.44 -5.17
CA GLU A 114 -6.13 -4.18 -4.29
C GLU A 114 -6.52 -2.71 -4.30
N THR A 115 -7.79 -2.45 -3.96
CA THR A 115 -8.23 -1.11 -3.59
C THR A 115 -7.99 -0.87 -2.11
N TYR A 116 -8.14 0.36 -1.66
CA TYR A 116 -8.06 0.71 -0.24
C TYR A 116 -9.12 -0.06 0.59
N ALA A 117 -10.36 -0.15 0.09
CA ALA A 117 -11.42 -0.91 0.78
C ALA A 117 -11.05 -2.39 0.91
N GLU A 118 -10.52 -3.01 -0.14
CA GLU A 118 -10.08 -4.40 -0.11
C GLU A 118 -8.91 -4.60 0.86
N ASN A 119 -8.01 -3.63 0.93
CA ASN A 119 -6.90 -3.65 1.88
C ASN A 119 -7.40 -3.67 3.33
N LEU A 120 -8.41 -2.87 3.66
CA LEU A 120 -8.99 -2.85 5.00
C LEU A 120 -9.68 -4.18 5.32
N GLN A 121 -10.32 -4.82 4.34
CA GLN A 121 -10.90 -6.15 4.49
C GLN A 121 -9.82 -7.20 4.79
N SER A 122 -8.72 -7.17 4.05
CA SER A 122 -7.59 -8.07 4.30
C SER A 122 -7.01 -7.87 5.71
N ALA A 123 -6.88 -6.63 6.15
CA ALA A 123 -6.41 -6.33 7.50
C ALA A 123 -7.35 -6.92 8.57
N ALA A 124 -8.67 -6.81 8.39
CA ALA A 124 -9.65 -7.37 9.31
C ALA A 124 -9.51 -8.90 9.38
N ILE A 125 -9.32 -9.57 8.25
CA ILE A 125 -9.11 -11.00 8.18
C ILE A 125 -7.83 -11.40 8.92
N ILE A 126 -6.75 -10.67 8.70
CA ILE A 126 -5.47 -10.93 9.39
C ILE A 126 -5.65 -10.81 10.91
N GLY A 127 -6.32 -9.75 11.37
CA GLY A 127 -6.59 -9.57 12.79
C GLY A 127 -7.33 -10.76 13.40
N GLU A 128 -8.33 -11.26 12.71
CA GLU A 128 -9.09 -12.43 13.16
C GLU A 128 -8.23 -13.70 13.23
N MET A 129 -7.39 -13.92 12.20
CA MET A 129 -6.59 -15.14 12.11
C MET A 129 -5.42 -15.17 13.10
N VAL A 130 -4.99 -14.03 13.62
CA VAL A 130 -3.92 -13.99 14.64
C VAL A 130 -4.46 -13.79 16.06
N GLY A 131 -5.77 -13.97 16.26
CA GLY A 131 -6.39 -13.88 17.58
C GLY A 131 -6.56 -12.46 18.09
N LYS A 132 -6.60 -11.48 17.19
CA LYS A 132 -6.67 -10.05 17.51
C LYS A 132 -7.88 -9.37 16.88
N LYS A 133 -9.00 -10.08 16.79
CA LYS A 133 -10.20 -9.53 16.14
C LYS A 133 -10.66 -8.20 16.77
N ARG A 134 -10.76 -8.16 18.09
CA ARG A 134 -11.22 -6.95 18.80
C ARG A 134 -10.23 -5.80 18.64
N GLU A 135 -8.94 -6.09 18.79
CA GLU A 135 -7.87 -5.10 18.65
C GLU A 135 -7.87 -4.52 17.24
N MET A 136 -8.06 -5.36 16.23
CA MET A 136 -8.11 -4.89 14.85
C MET A 136 -9.37 -4.05 14.59
N GLN A 137 -10.53 -4.46 15.12
CA GLN A 137 -11.75 -3.67 14.98
C GLN A 137 -11.58 -2.28 15.61
N ALA A 138 -10.97 -2.22 16.80
CA ALA A 138 -10.70 -0.94 17.47
C ALA A 138 -9.71 -0.09 16.66
N ARG A 139 -8.66 -0.71 16.12
CA ARG A 139 -7.66 -0.01 15.31
C ARG A 139 -8.26 0.52 14.01
N LEU A 140 -9.12 -0.25 13.35
CA LEU A 140 -9.81 0.17 12.13
C LEU A 140 -10.77 1.33 12.40
N GLU A 141 -11.47 1.33 13.54
CA GLU A 141 -12.34 2.44 13.93
C GLU A 141 -11.51 3.71 14.20
N GLN A 142 -10.40 3.59 14.90
CA GLN A 142 -9.47 4.70 15.11
C GLN A 142 -8.92 5.24 13.78
N HIS A 143 -8.59 4.34 12.87
CA HIS A 143 -8.14 4.69 11.52
C HIS A 143 -9.19 5.53 10.79
N LYS A 144 -10.43 5.09 10.81
CA LYS A 144 -11.55 5.80 10.19
C LYS A 144 -11.69 7.22 10.74
N GLU A 145 -11.58 7.37 12.05
CA GLU A 145 -11.65 8.69 12.71
C GLU A 145 -10.48 9.59 12.30
N ARG A 146 -9.27 9.05 12.26
CA ARG A 146 -8.08 9.79 11.83
C ARG A 146 -8.19 10.24 10.38
N MET A 147 -8.61 9.35 9.50
CA MET A 147 -8.78 9.68 8.08
C MET A 147 -9.84 10.78 7.90
N ALA A 148 -10.93 10.73 8.66
CA ALA A 148 -11.97 11.76 8.61
C ALA A 148 -11.44 13.12 9.08
N GLN A 149 -10.59 13.15 10.09
CA GLN A 149 -9.96 14.39 10.56
C GLN A 149 -9.07 15.02 9.50
N TRP A 150 -8.23 14.22 8.83
CA TRP A 150 -7.41 14.73 7.73
C TRP A 150 -8.28 15.19 6.55
N ALA A 151 -9.31 14.40 6.21
CA ALA A 151 -10.23 14.78 5.13
C ALA A 151 -10.88 16.14 5.39
N SER A 152 -11.21 16.45 6.65
CA SER A 152 -11.83 17.74 7.02
C SER A 152 -10.90 18.93 6.78
N GLN A 153 -9.61 18.71 6.62
CA GLN A 153 -8.61 19.75 6.36
C GLN A 153 -8.31 19.91 4.85
N LEU A 154 -9.02 19.18 4.01
CA LEU A 154 -8.83 19.22 2.56
C LEU A 154 -10.08 19.77 1.88
N PRO A 155 -9.92 20.59 0.81
CA PRO A 155 -11.06 21.10 0.06
C PRO A 155 -11.71 19.98 -0.75
N LYS A 156 -12.97 19.68 -0.45
CA LYS A 156 -13.71 18.61 -1.13
C LYS A 156 -13.80 18.83 -2.63
N GLY A 157 -13.66 17.77 -3.39
CA GLY A 157 -13.81 17.79 -4.83
C GLY A 157 -12.62 18.34 -5.59
N THR A 158 -11.53 18.72 -4.91
CA THR A 158 -10.32 19.18 -5.58
C THR A 158 -9.74 18.05 -6.42
N ARG A 159 -9.47 18.35 -7.69
CA ARG A 159 -8.91 17.39 -8.62
C ARG A 159 -7.44 17.14 -8.32
N VAL A 160 -7.09 15.89 -8.10
CA VAL A 160 -5.73 15.47 -7.83
C VAL A 160 -5.37 14.30 -8.75
N ALA A 161 -4.17 14.32 -9.29
CA ALA A 161 -3.60 13.19 -9.97
C ALA A 161 -2.35 12.76 -9.24
N PHE A 162 -2.26 11.47 -8.94
CA PHE A 162 -1.05 10.84 -8.43
C PHE A 162 -0.57 9.81 -9.44
N GLY A 163 0.73 9.75 -9.66
CA GLY A 163 1.31 8.72 -10.49
C GLY A 163 2.74 8.41 -10.14
N THR A 164 3.21 7.27 -10.64
CA THR A 164 4.57 6.81 -10.49
C THR A 164 5.35 7.13 -11.76
N SER A 165 6.50 7.77 -11.60
CA SER A 165 7.34 8.24 -12.71
C SER A 165 8.58 7.38 -12.80
N ARG A 166 8.66 6.58 -13.87
CA ARG A 166 9.82 5.76 -14.22
C ARG A 166 10.63 6.51 -15.28
N GLU A 167 11.70 5.92 -15.77
CA GLU A 167 12.53 6.56 -16.77
C GLU A 167 11.77 6.85 -18.07
N GLN A 168 10.95 5.91 -18.54
CA GLN A 168 10.24 6.02 -19.81
C GLN A 168 8.71 6.02 -19.69
N GLN A 169 8.17 6.01 -18.48
CA GLN A 169 6.76 5.75 -18.30
C GLN A 169 6.22 6.47 -17.06
N PHE A 170 5.06 7.10 -17.22
CA PHE A 170 4.29 7.64 -16.11
C PHE A 170 3.00 6.84 -15.98
N ASN A 171 2.80 6.20 -14.84
CA ASN A 171 1.61 5.41 -14.55
C ASN A 171 0.68 6.22 -13.65
N LEU A 172 -0.47 6.61 -14.20
CA LEU A 172 -1.48 7.34 -13.47
C LEU A 172 -2.26 6.36 -12.57
N HIS A 173 -2.34 6.67 -11.28
CA HIS A 173 -3.15 5.90 -10.35
C HIS A 173 -4.57 6.44 -10.35
N THR A 174 -5.48 5.71 -10.97
CA THR A 174 -6.90 6.06 -10.98
C THR A 174 -7.57 5.68 -9.66
N GLN A 175 -8.85 6.02 -9.50
CA GLN A 175 -9.60 5.71 -8.27
C GLN A 175 -9.75 4.21 -8.00
N GLU A 176 -9.38 3.34 -8.94
CA GLU A 176 -9.41 1.88 -8.77
C GLU A 176 -8.09 1.31 -8.28
N THR A 177 -7.07 2.13 -8.08
CA THR A 177 -5.83 1.71 -7.42
C THR A 177 -5.93 1.93 -5.92
N TRP A 178 -5.02 1.31 -5.17
CA TRP A 178 -4.96 1.51 -3.73
C TRP A 178 -4.74 3.00 -3.40
N THR A 179 -3.70 3.60 -3.93
CA THR A 179 -3.38 5.01 -3.63
C THR A 179 -4.47 5.95 -4.12
N GLY A 180 -4.96 5.73 -5.35
CA GLY A 180 -6.05 6.55 -5.90
C GLY A 180 -7.31 6.46 -5.05
N SER A 181 -7.66 5.28 -4.56
CA SER A 181 -8.83 5.10 -3.71
C SER A 181 -8.63 5.68 -2.30
N VAL A 182 -7.39 5.68 -1.77
CA VAL A 182 -7.09 6.40 -0.52
C VAL A 182 -7.37 7.89 -0.69
N LEU A 183 -6.86 8.49 -1.76
CA LEU A 183 -7.07 9.91 -2.04
C LEU A 183 -8.55 10.23 -2.24
N ALA A 184 -9.28 9.37 -2.97
CA ALA A 184 -10.72 9.53 -3.16
C ALA A 184 -11.47 9.46 -1.83
N SER A 185 -11.05 8.59 -0.90
CA SER A 185 -11.67 8.48 0.42
C SER A 185 -11.50 9.75 1.25
N LEU A 186 -10.52 10.59 0.93
CA LEU A 186 -10.30 11.88 1.58
C LEU A 186 -11.18 13.00 1.00
N GLY A 187 -12.07 12.67 0.05
CA GLY A 187 -12.96 13.64 -0.57
C GLY A 187 -12.38 14.33 -1.80
N LEU A 188 -11.23 13.89 -2.28
CA LEU A 188 -10.59 14.45 -3.48
C LEU A 188 -11.16 13.81 -4.74
N ASN A 189 -11.12 14.54 -5.84
CA ASN A 189 -11.57 14.05 -7.14
C ASN A 189 -10.40 13.41 -7.87
N VAL A 190 -10.39 12.08 -7.93
CA VAL A 190 -9.33 11.27 -8.55
C VAL A 190 -9.82 10.76 -9.91
N PRO A 191 -8.99 10.72 -10.96
CA PRO A 191 -9.43 10.22 -12.27
C PRO A 191 -10.01 8.82 -12.21
N ALA A 192 -11.06 8.59 -13.00
CA ALA A 192 -11.63 7.25 -13.19
C ALA A 192 -10.72 6.39 -14.06
N ALA A 193 -10.89 5.06 -14.00
CA ALA A 193 -10.18 4.14 -14.85
C ALA A 193 -10.35 4.51 -16.33
N MET A 194 -9.27 4.36 -17.10
CA MET A 194 -9.24 4.72 -18.52
C MET A 194 -9.22 3.44 -19.37
N ALA A 195 -10.23 3.27 -20.23
CA ALA A 195 -10.36 2.09 -21.10
C ALA A 195 -10.21 0.77 -20.34
N GLY A 196 -10.75 0.70 -19.11
CA GLY A 196 -10.68 -0.48 -18.25
C GLY A 196 -9.34 -0.63 -17.51
N ALA A 197 -8.38 0.27 -17.71
CA ALA A 197 -7.09 0.22 -17.01
C ALA A 197 -7.15 1.04 -15.72
N SER A 198 -6.83 0.40 -14.59
CA SER A 198 -6.78 1.07 -13.28
C SER A 198 -5.53 1.94 -13.13
N MET A 199 -4.45 1.58 -13.82
CA MET A 199 -3.16 2.28 -13.72
C MET A 199 -2.55 2.46 -15.11
N PRO A 200 -3.20 3.28 -15.97
CA PRO A 200 -2.73 3.46 -17.34
C PRO A 200 -1.39 4.19 -17.40
N SER A 201 -0.57 3.81 -18.37
CA SER A 201 0.59 4.60 -18.77
C SER A 201 0.09 5.72 -19.67
N ILE A 202 0.39 6.97 -19.30
CA ILE A 202 -0.05 8.14 -20.07
C ILE A 202 1.11 9.04 -20.46
N GLY A 203 0.93 9.79 -21.54
CA GLY A 203 1.86 10.83 -21.97
C GLY A 203 1.46 12.21 -21.43
N LEU A 204 2.31 13.20 -21.72
CA LEU A 204 2.08 14.57 -21.25
C LEU A 204 0.78 15.16 -21.82
N GLU A 205 0.43 14.86 -23.06
CA GLU A 205 -0.81 15.34 -23.66
C GLU A 205 -2.05 14.80 -22.93
N GLN A 206 -2.02 13.52 -22.55
CA GLN A 206 -3.09 12.92 -21.78
C GLN A 206 -3.17 13.51 -20.37
N LEU A 207 -2.03 13.82 -19.78
CA LEU A 207 -1.99 14.49 -18.47
C LEU A 207 -2.59 15.90 -18.57
N LEU A 208 -2.32 16.62 -19.67
CA LEU A 208 -2.96 17.91 -19.93
C LEU A 208 -4.49 17.79 -20.03
N ALA A 209 -4.98 16.72 -20.65
CA ALA A 209 -6.43 16.49 -20.74
C ALA A 209 -7.04 16.23 -19.36
N VAL A 210 -6.34 15.51 -18.47
CA VAL A 210 -6.76 15.31 -17.08
C VAL A 210 -6.74 16.64 -16.33
N ASN A 211 -5.70 17.40 -16.53
CA ASN A 211 -5.46 18.72 -15.94
C ASN A 211 -5.83 18.85 -14.46
N PRO A 212 -5.14 18.13 -13.58
CA PRO A 212 -5.42 18.18 -12.16
C PRO A 212 -5.06 19.54 -11.55
N ALA A 213 -5.70 19.90 -10.44
CA ALA A 213 -5.30 21.05 -9.64
C ALA A 213 -3.98 20.79 -8.91
N TRP A 214 -3.80 19.55 -8.46
CA TRP A 214 -2.57 19.08 -7.82
C TRP A 214 -2.05 17.85 -8.56
N LEU A 215 -0.75 17.84 -8.83
CA LEU A 215 -0.05 16.69 -9.40
C LEU A 215 0.97 16.19 -8.37
N LEU A 216 0.78 14.96 -7.92
CA LEU A 216 1.66 14.31 -6.95
C LEU A 216 2.42 13.19 -7.66
N VAL A 217 3.74 13.21 -7.55
CA VAL A 217 4.59 12.31 -8.33
C VAL A 217 5.53 11.52 -7.44
N ALA A 218 5.49 10.21 -7.57
CA ALA A 218 6.46 9.32 -6.95
C ALA A 218 7.50 8.93 -8.01
N HIS A 219 8.72 9.42 -7.86
CA HIS A 219 9.80 9.12 -8.79
C HIS A 219 10.49 7.82 -8.37
N TYR A 220 10.43 6.80 -9.23
CA TYR A 220 11.14 5.53 -9.00
C TYR A 220 12.60 5.59 -9.43
N ARG A 221 12.94 6.58 -10.26
CA ARG A 221 14.30 6.80 -10.76
C ARG A 221 14.64 8.27 -10.63
N GLU A 222 15.91 8.56 -10.43
CA GLU A 222 16.39 9.95 -10.39
C GLU A 222 16.10 10.65 -11.72
N GLU A 223 16.38 9.97 -12.84
CA GLU A 223 15.99 10.44 -14.17
C GLU A 223 14.63 9.84 -14.52
N SER A 224 13.57 10.56 -14.21
CA SER A 224 12.22 10.09 -14.51
C SER A 224 11.60 10.89 -15.65
N ILE A 225 10.61 10.30 -16.30
CA ILE A 225 9.94 10.93 -17.44
C ILE A 225 9.30 12.27 -17.07
N VAL A 226 8.74 12.39 -15.87
CA VAL A 226 8.10 13.65 -15.43
C VAL A 226 9.15 14.77 -15.32
N LYS A 227 10.35 14.47 -14.88
CA LYS A 227 11.43 15.45 -14.83
C LYS A 227 11.79 15.95 -16.23
N ARG A 228 11.74 15.07 -17.25
CA ARG A 228 11.93 15.49 -18.64
C ARG A 228 10.76 16.34 -19.13
N TRP A 229 9.52 15.98 -18.76
CA TRP A 229 8.34 16.77 -19.14
C TRP A 229 8.43 18.21 -18.65
N GLN A 230 9.07 18.45 -17.50
CA GLN A 230 9.23 19.79 -16.94
C GLN A 230 10.05 20.70 -17.85
N GLN A 231 10.83 20.15 -18.78
CA GLN A 231 11.58 20.89 -19.78
C GLN A 231 10.79 21.15 -21.07
N ASP A 232 9.63 20.52 -21.22
CA ASP A 232 8.76 20.67 -22.38
C ASP A 232 7.87 21.90 -22.19
N PRO A 233 7.73 22.79 -23.21
CA PRO A 233 6.84 23.95 -23.11
C PRO A 233 5.39 23.60 -22.74
N LEU A 234 4.91 22.42 -23.15
CA LEU A 234 3.54 21.96 -22.81
C LEU A 234 3.35 21.80 -21.30
N TRP A 235 4.41 21.56 -20.54
CA TRP A 235 4.33 21.43 -19.08
C TRP A 235 3.68 22.65 -18.42
N GLN A 236 4.04 23.85 -18.90
CA GLN A 236 3.54 25.10 -18.34
C GLN A 236 2.06 25.34 -18.65
N MET A 237 1.44 24.52 -19.51
CA MET A 237 0.01 24.56 -19.77
C MET A 237 -0.79 23.81 -18.71
N LEU A 238 -0.15 22.99 -17.89
CA LEU A 238 -0.81 22.33 -16.76
C LEU A 238 -1.16 23.35 -15.68
N THR A 239 -2.43 23.35 -15.24
CA THR A 239 -2.86 24.20 -14.12
C THR A 239 -1.99 23.98 -12.89
N ALA A 240 -1.68 22.73 -12.57
CA ALA A 240 -0.83 22.39 -11.43
C ALA A 240 0.57 23.03 -11.53
N ALA A 241 1.16 23.04 -12.73
CA ALA A 241 2.48 23.67 -12.94
C ALA A 241 2.41 25.20 -12.80
N GLN A 242 1.37 25.82 -13.37
CA GLN A 242 1.16 27.26 -13.29
C GLN A 242 0.98 27.75 -11.86
N LYS A 243 0.32 26.94 -11.03
CA LYS A 243 0.02 27.30 -9.63
C LYS A 243 1.06 26.77 -8.64
N GLN A 244 2.15 26.19 -9.13
CA GLN A 244 3.17 25.55 -8.28
C GLN A 244 2.57 24.50 -7.35
N GLN A 245 1.66 23.70 -7.89
CA GLN A 245 0.97 22.64 -7.19
C GLN A 245 1.40 21.26 -7.71
N VAL A 246 2.69 21.11 -7.96
CA VAL A 246 3.33 19.82 -8.29
C VAL A 246 4.22 19.45 -7.11
N ALA A 247 4.03 18.28 -6.55
CA ALA A 247 4.81 17.84 -5.40
C ALA A 247 5.34 16.42 -5.62
N SER A 248 6.56 16.19 -5.15
CA SER A 248 7.16 14.86 -5.11
C SER A 248 6.83 14.19 -3.79
N VAL A 249 6.53 12.89 -3.85
CA VAL A 249 6.21 12.09 -2.66
C VAL A 249 7.08 10.84 -2.63
N ASP A 250 7.24 10.25 -1.46
CA ASP A 250 8.04 9.04 -1.30
C ASP A 250 7.38 7.84 -2.00
N SER A 251 8.11 7.23 -2.94
CA SER A 251 7.58 6.14 -3.76
C SER A 251 7.22 4.90 -2.93
N ASN A 252 8.00 4.59 -1.91
CA ASN A 252 7.73 3.43 -1.07
C ASN A 252 6.43 3.61 -0.28
N THR A 253 6.25 4.77 0.38
CA THR A 253 5.06 5.10 1.16
C THR A 253 3.81 5.11 0.29
N TRP A 254 3.89 5.78 -0.86
CA TRP A 254 2.72 6.09 -1.68
C TRP A 254 2.35 4.99 -2.67
N ALA A 255 3.28 4.13 -3.05
CA ALA A 255 3.01 3.15 -4.11
C ALA A 255 3.29 1.69 -3.73
N ARG A 256 4.18 1.42 -2.78
CA ARG A 256 4.59 0.04 -2.47
C ARG A 256 4.03 -0.50 -1.17
N MET A 257 4.05 0.30 -0.11
CA MET A 257 3.76 -0.19 1.25
C MET A 257 2.34 -0.69 1.40
N ARG A 258 1.36 0.14 1.13
CA ARG A 258 -0.06 -0.10 1.35
C ARG A 258 -0.33 -0.55 2.79
N GLY A 259 -1.47 -0.24 3.33
CA GLY A 259 -1.84 -0.62 4.68
C GLY A 259 -2.45 0.53 5.47
N ILE A 260 -2.77 0.26 6.72
CA ILE A 260 -3.40 1.21 7.64
C ILE A 260 -2.46 2.39 7.94
N PHE A 261 -1.24 2.10 8.37
CA PHE A 261 -0.24 3.13 8.66
C PHE A 261 0.13 3.90 7.40
N ALA A 262 0.28 3.21 6.27
CA ALA A 262 0.62 3.83 5.00
C ALA A 262 -0.47 4.81 4.56
N ALA A 263 -1.75 4.44 4.67
CA ALA A 263 -2.87 5.31 4.33
C ALA A 263 -2.90 6.54 5.24
N GLU A 264 -2.66 6.38 6.52
CA GLU A 264 -2.59 7.49 7.47
C GLU A 264 -1.44 8.45 7.12
N ARG A 265 -0.29 7.91 6.75
CA ARG A 265 0.86 8.73 6.31
C ARG A 265 0.50 9.50 5.03
N ILE A 266 -0.13 8.86 4.07
CA ILE A 266 -0.55 9.52 2.83
C ILE A 266 -1.54 10.65 3.12
N ALA A 267 -2.51 10.42 4.00
CA ALA A 267 -3.46 11.45 4.38
C ALA A 267 -2.76 12.64 5.04
N ALA A 268 -1.86 12.40 5.98
CA ALA A 268 -1.08 13.42 6.63
C ALA A 268 -0.18 14.20 5.65
N ASP A 269 0.49 13.47 4.74
CA ASP A 269 1.30 14.09 3.69
C ASP A 269 0.46 14.98 2.79
N THR A 270 -0.73 14.52 2.39
CA THR A 270 -1.63 15.26 1.50
C THR A 270 -2.05 16.58 2.16
N VAL A 271 -2.39 16.58 3.44
CA VAL A 271 -2.72 17.79 4.17
C VAL A 271 -1.53 18.76 4.15
N LYS A 272 -0.32 18.28 4.45
CA LYS A 272 0.88 19.11 4.41
C LYS A 272 1.14 19.70 3.02
N ILE A 273 1.02 18.88 1.98
CA ILE A 273 1.22 19.29 0.59
C ILE A 273 0.25 20.42 0.22
N PHE A 274 -1.03 20.22 0.52
CA PHE A 274 -2.08 21.20 0.17
C PHE A 274 -1.93 22.50 0.95
N HIS A 275 -1.25 22.48 2.09
CA HIS A 275 -0.97 23.68 2.89
C HIS A 275 0.46 24.21 2.67
N HIS A 276 1.16 23.72 1.66
CA HIS A 276 2.54 24.10 1.31
C HIS A 276 3.51 23.94 2.49
N GLN A 277 3.32 22.89 3.28
CA GLN A 277 4.20 22.54 4.38
C GLN A 277 5.18 21.46 3.95
N PRO A 278 6.42 21.44 4.48
CA PRO A 278 7.39 20.40 4.13
C PRO A 278 6.96 19.04 4.67
N LEU A 279 7.25 17.98 3.91
CA LEU A 279 6.99 16.62 4.31
C LEU A 279 8.05 16.13 5.30
N THR A 280 7.64 15.22 6.20
CA THR A 280 8.57 14.53 7.08
C THR A 280 9.42 13.56 6.24
N VAL A 281 10.74 13.57 6.45
CA VAL A 281 11.64 12.64 5.77
C VAL A 281 11.38 11.23 6.29
N VAL A 282 11.20 10.29 5.38
CA VAL A 282 11.02 8.87 5.71
C VAL A 282 12.40 8.22 5.83
N LYS A 283 12.72 7.68 7.01
CA LYS A 283 14.03 7.06 7.29
C LYS A 283 13.94 5.55 7.43
#